data_e0e8bfc841c2f73c345c67e893414b13
#
_entry.id   e0e8bfc841c2f73c345c67e893414b13
#
_cell.length_a   1.000
_cell.length_b   1.000
_cell.length_c   1.000
_cell.angle_alpha   90.00
_cell.angle_beta   90.00
_cell.angle_gamma   90.00
#
_symmetry.space_group_name_H-M   'P 1'
#
loop_
_entity.id
_entity.type
_entity.pdbx_description
1 polymer ?
#
loop_
_entity_poly.entity_id
_entity_poly.type
_entity_poly.pdbx_seq_one_letter_code
_entity_poly.pdbx_strand_id
1 'polypeptide(L)'
;MASIQPCKICGSVEQSVLYRGPVRSGRFGQSSINLQTVWLCGGCGAGYLPSQAVDYASAEYRMLVDGSDAPEDFYRLHDGEQVEKLRMLGTGSLRDMVLMDVGCGAGSFLDLAKGFCKTTIGIEPTPSFQEALAKKKHEVFPYCHEVPDVWEGQVDVAVSFSVIEHLEDPLAFLKDIRRLLRPGGRLLLSTPNRKDWLLEFLPDDYARFFYRTVHTWYFDAEALSKLVLLAGFADPAVSHLHRYDLSNALLWLRDKRPTGLGTLKTGGGGGCIFPWHA
;
A
#
# COMPACT_ATOMS: atom_id res chain seq x y z
N MET A 1 5.53 -22.40 -24.43
CA MET A 1 4.52 -21.35 -24.18
C MET A 1 4.27 -21.36 -22.69
N ALA A 2 4.51 -20.28 -21.97
CA ALA A 2 4.17 -20.20 -20.56
C ALA A 2 2.65 -20.37 -20.43
N SER A 3 2.19 -21.26 -19.55
CA SER A 3 0.77 -21.44 -19.28
C SER A 3 0.20 -20.14 -18.74
N ILE A 4 -0.85 -19.62 -19.39
CA ILE A 4 -1.57 -18.46 -18.90
C ILE A 4 -2.19 -18.83 -17.54
N GLN A 5 -1.73 -18.17 -16.49
CA GLN A 5 -2.28 -18.38 -15.16
C GLN A 5 -3.53 -17.49 -14.99
N PRO A 6 -4.64 -18.04 -14.44
CA PRO A 6 -5.81 -17.23 -14.13
C PRO A 6 -5.47 -16.08 -13.17
N CYS A 7 -6.11 -14.92 -13.35
CA CYS A 7 -5.97 -13.80 -12.45
C CYS A 7 -6.40 -14.19 -11.02
N LYS A 8 -5.53 -14.01 -10.04
CA LYS A 8 -5.81 -14.34 -8.63
C LYS A 8 -6.97 -13.53 -8.03
N ILE A 9 -7.32 -12.38 -8.62
CA ILE A 9 -8.42 -11.54 -8.16
C ILE A 9 -9.76 -12.03 -8.69
N CYS A 10 -9.89 -12.23 -10.03
CA CYS A 10 -11.18 -12.48 -10.66
C CYS A 10 -11.27 -13.79 -11.43
N GLY A 11 -10.20 -14.58 -11.49
CA GLY A 11 -10.17 -15.87 -12.21
C GLY A 11 -10.11 -15.75 -13.74
N SER A 12 -10.13 -14.55 -14.32
CA SER A 12 -10.06 -14.35 -15.78
C SER A 12 -8.71 -14.83 -16.33
N VAL A 13 -8.75 -15.45 -17.49
CA VAL A 13 -7.55 -15.84 -18.27
C VAL A 13 -7.23 -14.80 -19.36
N GLU A 14 -8.09 -13.83 -19.58
CA GLU A 14 -7.87 -12.76 -20.53
C GLU A 14 -6.84 -11.78 -20.00
N GLN A 15 -5.77 -11.58 -20.75
CA GLN A 15 -4.71 -10.64 -20.39
C GLN A 15 -4.08 -9.99 -21.62
N SER A 16 -3.63 -8.76 -21.46
CA SER A 16 -2.87 -8.02 -22.47
C SER A 16 -1.62 -7.42 -21.84
N VAL A 17 -0.66 -7.01 -22.66
CA VAL A 17 0.55 -6.33 -22.18
C VAL A 17 0.19 -4.89 -21.82
N LEU A 18 0.40 -4.52 -20.54
CA LEU A 18 0.25 -3.15 -20.06
C LEU A 18 1.56 -2.36 -20.24
N TYR A 19 2.69 -2.99 -19.93
CA TYR A 19 4.01 -2.38 -20.07
C TYR A 19 5.06 -3.47 -20.32
N ARG A 20 6.05 -3.16 -21.13
CA ARG A 20 7.21 -4.03 -21.33
C ARG A 20 8.48 -3.18 -21.36
N GLY A 21 9.34 -3.34 -20.36
CA GLY A 21 10.56 -2.55 -20.24
C GLY A 21 11.31 -2.81 -18.94
N PRO A 22 12.36 -2.03 -18.67
CA PRO A 22 13.05 -2.05 -17.38
C PRO A 22 12.11 -1.57 -16.29
N VAL A 23 12.19 -2.14 -15.09
CA VAL A 23 11.44 -1.73 -13.90
C VAL A 23 12.40 -1.39 -12.77
N ARG A 24 11.98 -0.56 -11.84
CA ARG A 24 12.81 -0.20 -10.69
C ARG A 24 13.02 -1.41 -9.78
N SER A 25 14.30 -1.71 -9.49
CA SER A 25 14.70 -2.73 -8.53
C SER A 25 15.36 -2.05 -7.31
N GLY A 26 14.86 -2.32 -6.11
CA GLY A 26 15.41 -1.75 -4.89
C GLY A 26 15.20 -0.25 -4.73
N ARG A 27 16.24 0.43 -4.22
CA ARG A 27 16.22 1.86 -3.88
C ARG A 27 16.06 2.76 -5.09
N PHE A 28 15.79 4.01 -4.79
CA PHE A 28 15.64 5.09 -5.75
C PHE A 28 16.81 5.15 -6.75
N GLY A 29 16.50 5.16 -8.06
CA GLY A 29 17.51 5.27 -9.13
C GLY A 29 18.05 3.94 -9.65
N GLN A 30 17.74 2.78 -9.06
CA GLN A 30 18.13 1.48 -9.59
C GLN A 30 17.04 0.91 -10.48
N SER A 31 17.40 0.36 -11.63
CA SER A 31 16.50 -0.33 -12.55
C SER A 31 16.97 -1.76 -12.81
N SER A 32 16.04 -2.67 -13.07
CA SER A 32 16.37 -4.02 -13.51
C SER A 32 17.09 -3.97 -14.86
N ILE A 33 18.10 -4.80 -15.03
CA ILE A 33 18.80 -4.96 -16.32
C ILE A 33 17.90 -5.72 -17.31
N ASN A 34 17.08 -6.62 -16.81
CA ASN A 34 16.19 -7.46 -17.63
C ASN A 34 14.85 -6.77 -17.88
N LEU A 35 14.36 -6.91 -19.11
CA LEU A 35 13.04 -6.48 -19.48
C LEU A 35 11.98 -7.28 -18.69
N GLN A 36 11.07 -6.55 -18.07
CA GLN A 36 9.92 -7.12 -17.38
C GLN A 36 8.65 -6.85 -18.18
N THR A 37 7.65 -7.72 -18.01
CA THR A 37 6.33 -7.51 -18.60
C THR A 37 5.30 -7.38 -17.50
N VAL A 38 4.64 -6.22 -17.46
CA VAL A 38 3.46 -5.99 -16.63
C VAL A 38 2.23 -6.31 -17.47
N TRP A 39 1.39 -7.17 -16.97
CA TRP A 39 0.18 -7.64 -17.63
C TRP A 39 -1.05 -6.86 -17.14
N LEU A 40 -2.04 -6.70 -17.96
CA LEU A 40 -3.36 -6.16 -17.63
C LEU A 40 -4.38 -7.29 -17.69
N CYS A 41 -5.11 -7.53 -16.61
CA CYS A 41 -6.22 -8.47 -16.59
C CYS A 41 -7.43 -7.90 -17.34
N GLY A 42 -7.94 -8.62 -18.34
CA GLY A 42 -9.14 -8.23 -19.10
C GLY A 42 -10.44 -8.25 -18.27
N GLY A 43 -10.50 -9.08 -17.21
CA GLY A 43 -11.68 -9.18 -16.35
C GLY A 43 -11.81 -8.05 -15.32
N CYS A 44 -10.82 -7.91 -14.42
CA CYS A 44 -10.90 -6.93 -13.34
C CYS A 44 -10.16 -5.61 -13.62
N GLY A 45 -9.32 -5.54 -14.64
CA GLY A 45 -8.54 -4.35 -14.97
C GLY A 45 -7.31 -4.13 -14.09
N ALA A 46 -6.99 -5.02 -13.17
CA ALA A 46 -5.75 -4.94 -12.40
C ALA A 46 -4.53 -5.24 -13.27
N GLY A 47 -3.50 -4.42 -13.15
CA GLY A 47 -2.18 -4.72 -13.68
C GLY A 47 -1.44 -5.65 -12.74
N TYR A 48 -0.61 -6.55 -13.27
CA TYR A 48 0.24 -7.39 -12.44
C TYR A 48 1.60 -7.66 -13.07
N LEU A 49 2.62 -7.69 -12.23
CA LEU A 49 3.95 -8.13 -12.56
C LEU A 49 4.17 -9.49 -11.90
N PRO A 50 4.41 -10.58 -12.66
CA PRO A 50 4.80 -11.85 -12.07
C PRO A 50 6.08 -11.64 -11.26
N SER A 51 5.95 -11.52 -9.94
CA SER A 51 7.07 -11.28 -9.04
C SER A 51 7.65 -12.60 -8.53
N GLN A 52 8.92 -12.57 -8.14
CA GLN A 52 9.47 -13.60 -7.28
C GLN A 52 8.85 -13.43 -5.89
N ALA A 53 8.64 -14.55 -5.19
CA ALA A 53 8.18 -14.50 -3.81
C ALA A 53 9.13 -13.63 -2.97
N VAL A 54 8.59 -12.61 -2.34
CA VAL A 54 9.33 -11.71 -1.45
C VAL A 54 8.95 -12.06 -0.01
N ASP A 55 9.96 -12.35 0.81
CA ASP A 55 9.74 -12.52 2.24
C ASP A 55 9.72 -11.15 2.93
N TYR A 56 8.52 -10.62 3.14
CA TYR A 56 8.29 -9.32 3.78
C TYR A 56 8.65 -9.28 5.28
N ALA A 57 8.81 -10.45 5.92
CA ALA A 57 9.27 -10.55 7.30
C ALA A 57 10.79 -10.44 7.42
N SER A 58 11.52 -10.57 6.32
CA SER A 58 12.98 -10.62 6.34
C SER A 58 13.63 -9.25 6.52
N ALA A 59 14.79 -9.26 7.20
CA ALA A 59 15.65 -8.08 7.31
C ALA A 59 16.15 -7.62 5.94
N GLU A 60 16.37 -8.56 4.99
CA GLU A 60 16.79 -8.28 3.63
C GLU A 60 15.78 -7.40 2.89
N TYR A 61 14.47 -7.68 3.08
CA TYR A 61 13.43 -6.84 2.48
C TYR A 61 13.49 -5.42 3.03
N ARG A 62 13.62 -5.26 4.36
CA ARG A 62 13.74 -3.94 5.00
C ARG A 62 15.00 -3.20 4.55
N MET A 63 16.13 -3.89 4.47
CA MET A 63 17.36 -3.32 3.92
C MET A 63 17.20 -2.87 2.46
N LEU A 64 16.42 -3.60 1.65
CA LEU A 64 16.15 -3.26 0.25
C LEU A 64 15.26 -2.03 0.12
N VAL A 65 14.23 -1.89 0.95
CA VAL A 65 13.21 -0.84 0.84
C VAL A 65 13.60 0.40 1.65
N ASP A 66 13.90 0.23 2.93
CA ASP A 66 14.13 1.32 3.89
C ASP A 66 15.63 1.56 4.14
N GLY A 67 16.45 0.56 3.87
CA GLY A 67 17.90 0.60 4.09
C GLY A 67 18.33 0.28 5.51
N SER A 68 17.40 -0.12 6.34
CA SER A 68 17.60 -0.51 7.72
C SER A 68 16.37 -1.32 8.18
N ASP A 69 16.57 -2.23 9.13
CA ASP A 69 15.53 -2.93 9.87
C ASP A 69 15.33 -2.38 11.29
N ALA A 70 16.02 -1.27 11.60
CA ALA A 70 15.92 -0.62 12.90
C ALA A 70 14.65 0.25 12.98
N PRO A 71 13.84 0.14 14.05
CA PRO A 71 12.64 0.96 14.23
C PRO A 71 12.92 2.47 14.20
N GLU A 72 14.07 2.92 14.72
CA GLU A 72 14.47 4.33 14.77
C GLU A 72 14.66 4.92 13.38
N ASP A 73 15.20 4.16 12.45
CA ASP A 73 15.36 4.60 11.06
C ASP A 73 14.02 4.63 10.34
N PHE A 74 13.12 3.68 10.64
CA PHE A 74 11.75 3.71 10.13
C PHE A 74 11.02 4.99 10.57
N TYR A 75 11.12 5.37 11.85
CA TYR A 75 10.48 6.60 12.34
C TYR A 75 11.02 7.84 11.62
N ARG A 76 12.34 7.97 11.46
CA ARG A 76 12.94 9.11 10.74
C ARG A 76 12.44 9.25 9.32
N LEU A 77 12.17 8.12 8.64
CA LEU A 77 11.70 8.10 7.26
C LEU A 77 10.21 8.41 7.15
N HIS A 78 9.40 7.94 8.10
CA HIS A 78 7.96 7.85 7.93
C HIS A 78 7.13 8.77 8.83
N ASP A 79 7.63 9.26 9.97
CA ASP A 79 6.85 10.08 10.91
C ASP A 79 6.22 11.31 10.27
N GLY A 80 6.96 11.97 9.36
CA GLY A 80 6.49 13.18 8.70
C GLY A 80 5.22 13.00 7.85
N GLU A 81 4.95 11.78 7.40
CA GLU A 81 3.78 11.48 6.54
C GLU A 81 2.51 11.17 7.37
N GLN A 82 2.66 10.82 8.66
CA GLN A 82 1.56 10.27 9.44
C GLN A 82 0.51 11.31 9.83
N VAL A 83 0.92 12.55 9.99
CA VAL A 83 0.00 13.66 10.31
C VAL A 83 -1.06 13.82 9.23
N GLU A 84 -0.67 13.72 7.96
CA GLU A 84 -1.61 13.82 6.84
C GLU A 84 -2.57 12.63 6.80
N LYS A 85 -2.07 11.42 7.02
CA LYS A 85 -2.90 10.21 7.13
C LYS A 85 -3.93 10.34 8.26
N LEU A 86 -3.53 10.89 9.42
CA LEU A 86 -4.43 11.12 10.53
C LEU A 86 -5.49 12.20 10.21
N ARG A 87 -5.12 13.25 9.50
CA ARG A 87 -6.08 14.28 9.05
C ARG A 87 -7.14 13.72 8.12
N MET A 88 -6.74 12.86 7.17
CA MET A 88 -7.67 12.20 6.25
C MET A 88 -8.67 11.32 6.98
N LEU A 89 -8.22 10.59 8.01
CA LEU A 89 -9.07 9.75 8.80
C LEU A 89 -10.02 10.55 9.71
N GLY A 90 -9.55 11.70 10.19
CA GLY A 90 -10.29 12.58 11.10
C GLY A 90 -10.22 12.10 12.55
N THR A 91 -9.62 12.89 13.44
CA THR A 91 -9.41 12.50 14.85
C THR A 91 -10.71 12.29 15.63
N GLY A 92 -11.77 13.05 15.30
CA GLY A 92 -13.09 12.89 15.94
C GLY A 92 -13.73 11.53 15.69
N SER A 93 -13.39 10.89 14.58
CA SER A 93 -13.89 9.56 14.21
C SER A 93 -13.12 8.41 14.86
N LEU A 94 -12.10 8.69 15.68
CA LEU A 94 -11.27 7.69 16.33
C LEU A 94 -11.52 7.58 17.85
N ARG A 95 -12.28 8.52 18.41
CA ARG A 95 -12.57 8.52 19.86
C ARG A 95 -13.28 7.25 20.28
N ASP A 96 -12.69 6.59 21.29
CA ASP A 96 -13.20 5.35 21.88
C ASP A 96 -13.29 4.14 20.92
N MET A 97 -12.64 4.22 19.75
CA MET A 97 -12.65 3.18 18.73
C MET A 97 -11.43 2.25 18.82
N VAL A 98 -11.60 1.04 18.28
CA VAL A 98 -10.52 0.10 17.99
C VAL A 98 -10.00 0.41 16.59
N LEU A 99 -8.73 0.83 16.51
CA LEU A 99 -8.02 1.13 15.28
C LEU A 99 -7.02 0.02 14.96
N MET A 100 -7.07 -0.52 13.75
CA MET A 100 -6.10 -1.48 13.24
C MET A 100 -5.32 -0.88 12.06
N ASP A 101 -3.99 -0.96 12.10
CA ASP A 101 -3.09 -0.57 10.98
C ASP A 101 -2.41 -1.83 10.42
N VAL A 102 -2.70 -2.15 9.16
CA VAL A 102 -2.23 -3.36 8.49
C VAL A 102 -1.05 -3.04 7.59
N GLY A 103 0.11 -3.60 7.91
CA GLY A 103 1.42 -3.22 7.37
C GLY A 103 1.94 -1.96 8.05
N CYS A 104 1.82 -1.90 9.38
CA CYS A 104 2.08 -0.69 10.15
C CYS A 104 3.56 -0.35 10.31
N GLY A 105 4.48 -1.23 9.86
CA GLY A 105 5.91 -1.08 10.10
C GLY A 105 6.21 -0.98 11.59
N ALA A 106 7.13 -0.10 11.98
CA ALA A 106 7.45 0.12 13.38
C ALA A 106 6.40 0.93 14.17
N GLY A 107 5.26 1.29 13.56
CA GLY A 107 4.09 1.84 14.23
C GLY A 107 4.01 3.37 14.28
N SER A 108 4.72 4.10 13.42
CA SER A 108 4.65 5.57 13.37
C SER A 108 3.23 6.13 13.35
N PHE A 109 2.33 5.52 12.57
CA PHE A 109 0.94 5.96 12.51
C PHE A 109 0.16 5.61 13.79
N LEU A 110 0.35 4.40 14.31
CA LEU A 110 -0.31 3.95 15.54
C LEU A 110 0.11 4.79 16.74
N ASP A 111 1.39 5.14 16.85
CA ASP A 111 1.91 6.02 17.91
C ASP A 111 1.19 7.38 17.92
N LEU A 112 1.01 7.96 16.73
CA LEU A 112 0.32 9.24 16.58
C LEU A 112 -1.19 9.14 16.88
N ALA A 113 -1.82 8.04 16.46
CA ALA A 113 -3.26 7.84 16.62
C ALA A 113 -3.68 7.38 18.02
N LYS A 114 -2.77 6.73 18.78
CA LYS A 114 -3.04 6.06 20.05
C LYS A 114 -3.77 6.93 21.06
N GLY A 115 -3.41 8.22 21.17
CA GLY A 115 -4.05 9.14 22.11
C GLY A 115 -5.54 9.43 21.83
N PHE A 116 -6.03 9.04 20.65
CA PHE A 116 -7.43 9.22 20.25
C PHE A 116 -8.23 7.93 20.32
N CYS A 117 -7.59 6.76 20.31
CA CYS A 117 -8.24 5.47 20.21
C CYS A 117 -8.45 4.82 21.59
N LYS A 118 -9.43 3.90 21.66
CA LYS A 118 -9.56 2.99 22.79
C LYS A 118 -8.47 1.93 22.78
N THR A 119 -8.22 1.34 21.62
CA THR A 119 -7.22 0.30 21.39
C THR A 119 -6.60 0.47 20.01
N THR A 120 -5.33 0.17 19.90
CA THR A 120 -4.60 0.16 18.64
C THR A 120 -4.02 -1.23 18.38
N ILE A 121 -4.23 -1.75 17.17
CA ILE A 121 -3.75 -3.05 16.70
C ILE A 121 -2.79 -2.83 15.54
N GLY A 122 -1.59 -3.37 15.62
CA GLY A 122 -0.60 -3.37 14.54
C GLY A 122 -0.50 -4.76 13.90
N ILE A 123 -0.58 -4.82 12.58
CA ILE A 123 -0.28 -6.02 11.80
C ILE A 123 1.03 -5.79 11.06
N GLU A 124 2.06 -6.53 11.44
CA GLU A 124 3.40 -6.36 10.89
C GLU A 124 4.20 -7.68 11.00
N PRO A 125 4.71 -8.24 9.89
CA PRO A 125 5.43 -9.50 9.92
C PRO A 125 6.88 -9.40 10.44
N THR A 126 7.51 -8.20 10.43
CA THR A 126 8.91 -8.01 10.82
C THR A 126 9.10 -8.12 12.34
N PRO A 127 9.89 -9.09 12.87
CA PRO A 127 10.00 -9.33 14.32
C PRO A 127 10.52 -8.12 15.13
N SER A 128 11.54 -7.40 14.63
CA SER A 128 12.08 -6.21 15.30
C SER A 128 11.05 -5.09 15.47
N PHE A 129 10.15 -4.95 14.48
CA PHE A 129 9.06 -3.98 14.53
C PHE A 129 7.94 -4.43 15.47
N GLN A 130 7.62 -5.73 15.51
CA GLN A 130 6.66 -6.27 16.49
C GLN A 130 7.11 -6.01 17.93
N GLU A 131 8.40 -6.19 18.24
CA GLU A 131 8.95 -5.87 19.56
C GLU A 131 8.82 -4.38 19.90
N ALA A 132 9.08 -3.50 18.93
CA ALA A 132 8.94 -2.05 19.13
C ALA A 132 7.49 -1.65 19.40
N LEU A 133 6.53 -2.21 18.64
CA LEU A 133 5.09 -2.01 18.83
C LEU A 133 4.62 -2.50 20.21
N ALA A 134 5.02 -3.71 20.61
CA ALA A 134 4.65 -4.30 21.91
C ALA A 134 5.19 -3.47 23.08
N LYS A 135 6.44 -2.97 23.01
CA LYS A 135 7.03 -2.06 24.01
C LYS A 135 6.20 -0.78 24.20
N LYS A 136 5.55 -0.32 23.12
CA LYS A 136 4.67 0.84 23.12
C LYS A 136 3.21 0.50 23.47
N LYS A 137 2.93 -0.75 23.85
CA LYS A 137 1.61 -1.25 24.29
C LYS A 137 0.55 -1.17 23.18
N HIS A 138 0.91 -1.48 21.95
CA HIS A 138 -0.04 -1.85 20.90
C HIS A 138 -0.34 -3.35 20.98
N GLU A 139 -1.54 -3.77 20.60
CA GLU A 139 -1.81 -5.16 20.27
C GLU A 139 -1.11 -5.48 18.95
N VAL A 140 -0.38 -6.61 18.84
CA VAL A 140 0.49 -6.87 17.69
C VAL A 140 0.30 -8.29 17.21
N PHE A 141 0.12 -8.45 15.89
CA PHE A 141 0.02 -9.74 15.23
C PHE A 141 0.82 -9.71 13.92
N PRO A 142 1.39 -10.85 13.47
CA PRO A 142 2.18 -10.86 12.24
C PRO A 142 1.31 -10.72 10.98
N TYR A 143 0.13 -11.36 10.96
CA TYR A 143 -0.77 -11.35 9.81
C TYR A 143 -2.23 -11.27 10.26
N CYS A 144 -3.12 -10.73 9.39
CA CYS A 144 -4.56 -10.61 9.70
C CYS A 144 -5.23 -11.96 9.97
N HIS A 145 -4.82 -13.02 9.28
CA HIS A 145 -5.39 -14.36 9.49
C HIS A 145 -4.92 -15.03 10.80
N GLU A 146 -3.87 -14.51 11.42
CA GLU A 146 -3.39 -14.97 12.73
C GLU A 146 -3.96 -14.17 13.92
N VAL A 147 -4.75 -13.13 13.63
CA VAL A 147 -5.44 -12.39 14.68
C VAL A 147 -6.49 -13.28 15.35
N PRO A 148 -6.46 -13.44 16.69
CA PRO A 148 -7.41 -14.29 17.41
C PRO A 148 -8.87 -13.92 17.19
N ASP A 149 -9.75 -14.90 17.23
CA ASP A 149 -11.21 -14.74 16.97
C ASP A 149 -11.89 -13.76 17.94
N VAL A 150 -11.30 -13.50 19.10
CA VAL A 150 -11.81 -12.48 20.03
C VAL A 150 -11.87 -11.09 19.38
N TRP A 151 -11.10 -10.85 18.34
CA TRP A 151 -11.09 -9.60 17.58
C TRP A 151 -12.01 -9.62 16.35
N GLU A 152 -12.65 -10.76 16.05
CA GLU A 152 -13.58 -10.85 14.93
C GLU A 152 -14.77 -9.92 15.14
N GLY A 153 -15.02 -9.05 14.17
CA GLY A 153 -16.08 -8.04 14.25
C GLY A 153 -15.89 -6.99 15.36
N GLN A 154 -14.67 -6.78 15.86
CA GLN A 154 -14.39 -5.82 16.95
C GLN A 154 -13.68 -4.55 16.48
N VAL A 155 -13.12 -4.53 15.28
CA VAL A 155 -12.37 -3.39 14.75
C VAL A 155 -13.33 -2.36 14.17
N ASP A 156 -13.25 -1.11 14.62
CA ASP A 156 -14.08 0.00 14.12
C ASP A 156 -13.50 0.58 12.83
N VAL A 157 -12.18 0.75 12.80
CA VAL A 157 -11.45 1.36 11.69
C VAL A 157 -10.20 0.55 11.40
N ALA A 158 -10.05 0.11 10.17
CA ALA A 158 -8.80 -0.45 9.65
C ALA A 158 -8.16 0.53 8.68
N VAL A 159 -6.85 0.63 8.71
CA VAL A 159 -6.05 1.35 7.71
C VAL A 159 -5.00 0.44 7.10
N SER A 160 -4.62 0.68 5.84
CA SER A 160 -3.52 -0.03 5.18
C SER A 160 -2.92 0.86 4.10
N PHE A 161 -1.67 1.28 4.28
CA PHE A 161 -1.03 2.25 3.41
C PHE A 161 0.12 1.62 2.63
N SER A 162 -0.03 1.52 1.30
CA SER A 162 1.00 0.97 0.38
C SER A 162 1.43 -0.46 0.76
N VAL A 163 0.47 -1.34 0.94
CA VAL A 163 0.66 -2.76 1.27
C VAL A 163 0.09 -3.67 0.20
N ILE A 164 -1.14 -3.37 -0.27
CA ILE A 164 -1.90 -4.27 -1.14
C ILE A 164 -1.22 -4.56 -2.48
N GLU A 165 -0.42 -3.62 -2.98
CA GLU A 165 0.36 -3.77 -4.20
C GLU A 165 1.48 -4.80 -4.10
N HIS A 166 1.90 -5.15 -2.88
CA HIS A 166 2.99 -6.09 -2.62
C HIS A 166 2.53 -7.54 -2.48
N LEU A 167 1.26 -7.75 -2.19
CA LEU A 167 0.73 -9.04 -1.75
C LEU A 167 0.61 -10.06 -2.89
N GLU A 168 0.71 -11.34 -2.54
CA GLU A 168 0.47 -12.41 -3.49
C GLU A 168 -1.03 -12.57 -3.79
N ASP A 169 -1.88 -12.50 -2.76
CA ASP A 169 -3.34 -12.59 -2.85
C ASP A 169 -4.02 -11.38 -2.17
N PRO A 170 -4.27 -10.29 -2.92
CA PRO A 170 -4.90 -9.10 -2.37
C PRO A 170 -6.38 -9.30 -2.03
N LEU A 171 -7.06 -10.30 -2.63
CA LEU A 171 -8.45 -10.59 -2.32
C LEU A 171 -8.58 -11.30 -0.96
N ALA A 172 -7.73 -12.30 -0.69
CA ALA A 172 -7.69 -12.96 0.62
C ALA A 172 -7.35 -11.95 1.72
N PHE A 173 -6.35 -11.09 1.50
CA PHE A 173 -5.96 -10.02 2.42
C PHE A 173 -7.13 -9.10 2.81
N LEU A 174 -7.91 -8.65 1.85
CA LEU A 174 -9.08 -7.80 2.12
C LEU A 174 -10.19 -8.56 2.86
N LYS A 175 -10.40 -9.84 2.56
CA LYS A 175 -11.34 -10.69 3.29
C LYS A 175 -10.95 -10.86 4.75
N ASP A 176 -9.65 -11.04 5.03
CA ASP A 176 -9.14 -11.14 6.40
C ASP A 176 -9.35 -9.84 7.18
N ILE A 177 -9.08 -8.69 6.56
CA ILE A 177 -9.40 -7.40 7.18
C ILE A 177 -10.90 -7.27 7.46
N ARG A 178 -11.75 -7.64 6.48
CA ARG A 178 -13.19 -7.57 6.63
C ARG A 178 -13.73 -8.44 7.75
N ARG A 179 -13.14 -9.63 7.98
CA ARG A 179 -13.50 -10.52 9.11
C ARG A 179 -13.32 -9.81 10.46
N LEU A 180 -12.28 -9.00 10.60
CA LEU A 180 -11.96 -8.30 11.84
C LEU A 180 -12.81 -7.04 12.04
N LEU A 181 -13.25 -6.40 10.95
CA LEU A 181 -14.10 -5.21 11.03
C LEU A 181 -15.51 -5.56 11.52
N ARG A 182 -16.03 -4.73 12.43
CA ARG A 182 -17.44 -4.81 12.83
C ARG A 182 -18.38 -4.46 11.68
N PRO A 183 -19.65 -4.86 11.72
CA PRO A 183 -20.65 -4.33 10.78
C PRO A 183 -20.67 -2.80 10.79
N GLY A 184 -20.57 -2.16 9.63
CA GLY A 184 -20.42 -0.71 9.48
C GLY A 184 -19.05 -0.17 9.87
N GLY A 185 -18.07 -1.01 10.14
CA GLY A 185 -16.65 -0.62 10.27
C GLY A 185 -16.09 -0.09 8.96
N ARG A 186 -14.98 0.63 9.02
CA ARG A 186 -14.41 1.33 7.87
C ARG A 186 -12.99 0.86 7.57
N LEU A 187 -12.67 0.69 6.29
CA LEU A 187 -11.31 0.50 5.81
C LEU A 187 -10.84 1.76 5.07
N LEU A 188 -9.66 2.27 5.40
CA LEU A 188 -8.95 3.29 4.63
C LEU A 188 -7.72 2.64 3.99
N LEU A 189 -7.68 2.58 2.67
CA LEU A 189 -6.66 1.89 1.90
C LEU A 189 -5.97 2.84 0.94
N SER A 190 -4.64 2.74 0.80
CA SER A 190 -3.91 3.47 -0.24
C SER A 190 -2.97 2.56 -1.04
N THR A 191 -2.84 2.86 -2.33
CA THR A 191 -1.92 2.19 -3.25
C THR A 191 -1.55 3.12 -4.41
N PRO A 192 -0.40 2.92 -5.09
CA PRO A 192 -0.07 3.71 -6.29
C PRO A 192 -1.11 3.55 -7.39
N ASN A 193 -1.47 4.66 -8.03
CA ASN A 193 -2.44 4.67 -9.12
C ASN A 193 -1.76 4.40 -10.48
N ARG A 194 -2.10 3.29 -11.14
CA ARG A 194 -1.57 2.98 -12.47
C ARG A 194 -2.04 3.91 -13.60
N LYS A 195 -3.04 4.76 -13.33
CA LYS A 195 -3.45 5.87 -14.19
C LYS A 195 -2.89 7.20 -13.67
N ASP A 196 -1.68 7.19 -13.09
CA ASP A 196 -0.95 8.43 -12.80
C ASP A 196 -0.73 9.19 -14.12
N TRP A 197 -1.04 10.49 -14.13
CA TRP A 197 -0.91 11.32 -15.33
C TRP A 197 0.54 11.39 -15.87
N LEU A 198 1.57 11.22 -15.02
CA LEU A 198 2.95 11.15 -15.48
C LEU A 198 3.22 9.91 -16.35
N LEU A 199 2.48 8.83 -16.19
CA LEU A 199 2.58 7.66 -17.08
C LEU A 199 2.06 7.98 -18.48
N GLU A 200 1.08 8.90 -18.60
CA GLU A 200 0.55 9.34 -19.89
C GLU A 200 1.51 10.29 -20.58
N PHE A 201 2.10 11.25 -19.85
CA PHE A 201 3.00 12.26 -20.42
C PHE A 201 4.45 11.77 -20.61
N LEU A 202 4.89 10.80 -19.81
CA LEU A 202 6.24 10.25 -19.82
C LEU A 202 6.20 8.70 -19.79
N PRO A 203 5.57 8.07 -20.81
CA PRO A 203 5.27 6.63 -20.77
C PRO A 203 6.53 5.76 -20.64
N ASP A 204 7.66 6.17 -21.22
CA ASP A 204 8.91 5.40 -21.16
C ASP A 204 9.74 5.76 -19.91
N ASP A 205 9.91 7.05 -19.64
CA ASP A 205 10.80 7.52 -18.58
C ASP A 205 10.21 7.35 -17.19
N TYR A 206 8.89 7.63 -17.03
CA TYR A 206 8.23 7.45 -15.75
C TYR A 206 7.83 5.99 -15.49
N ALA A 207 7.47 5.22 -16.52
CA ALA A 207 7.08 3.81 -16.35
C ALA A 207 8.21 2.97 -15.75
N ARG A 208 9.47 3.14 -16.20
CA ARG A 208 10.63 2.44 -15.62
C ARG A 208 10.87 2.78 -14.14
N PHE A 209 10.39 3.92 -13.68
CA PHE A 209 10.43 4.33 -12.27
C PHE A 209 9.20 3.86 -11.50
N PHE A 210 8.01 3.95 -12.10
CA PHE A 210 6.72 3.61 -11.49
C PHE A 210 6.59 2.12 -11.23
N TYR A 211 6.88 1.30 -12.25
CA TYR A 211 6.86 -0.15 -12.09
C TYR A 211 8.06 -0.63 -11.28
N ARG A 212 7.80 -1.54 -10.31
CA ARG A 212 8.82 -2.01 -9.36
C ARG A 212 8.79 -3.52 -9.24
N THR A 213 9.97 -4.13 -9.04
CA THR A 213 10.09 -5.58 -8.81
C THR A 213 9.37 -6.05 -7.55
N VAL A 214 9.23 -5.16 -6.55
CA VAL A 214 8.55 -5.46 -5.28
C VAL A 214 7.04 -5.25 -5.33
N HIS A 215 6.49 -4.72 -6.42
CA HIS A 215 5.04 -4.55 -6.60
C HIS A 215 4.50 -5.65 -7.49
N THR A 216 3.68 -6.52 -6.94
CA THR A 216 2.97 -7.55 -7.69
C THR A 216 1.78 -6.97 -8.45
N TRP A 217 1.08 -6.01 -7.85
CA TRP A 217 -0.17 -5.47 -8.39
C TRP A 217 -0.10 -3.98 -8.66
N TYR A 218 -0.89 -3.56 -9.65
CA TYR A 218 -1.06 -2.15 -10.05
C TYR A 218 -2.54 -1.89 -10.29
N PHE A 219 -3.11 -0.97 -9.51
CA PHE A 219 -4.53 -0.65 -9.56
C PHE A 219 -4.76 0.75 -10.12
N ASP A 220 -5.88 0.93 -10.80
CA ASP A 220 -6.57 2.21 -10.92
C ASP A 220 -7.81 2.19 -10.02
N ALA A 221 -8.53 3.31 -9.99
CA ALA A 221 -9.74 3.45 -9.19
C ALA A 221 -10.78 2.35 -9.46
N GLU A 222 -10.98 2.01 -10.73
CA GLU A 222 -11.98 1.01 -11.13
C GLU A 222 -11.56 -0.40 -10.72
N ALA A 223 -10.33 -0.80 -11.00
CA ALA A 223 -9.81 -2.13 -10.65
C ALA A 223 -9.78 -2.34 -9.12
N LEU A 224 -9.38 -1.30 -8.36
CA LEU A 224 -9.38 -1.38 -6.92
C LEU A 224 -10.79 -1.45 -6.34
N SER A 225 -11.74 -0.66 -6.88
CA SER A 225 -13.15 -0.74 -6.50
C SER A 225 -13.72 -2.13 -6.72
N LYS A 226 -13.46 -2.74 -7.89
CA LYS A 226 -13.88 -4.11 -8.17
C LYS A 226 -13.31 -5.11 -7.17
N LEU A 227 -12.02 -5.00 -6.84
CA LEU A 227 -11.37 -5.88 -5.87
C LEU A 227 -12.01 -5.76 -4.48
N VAL A 228 -12.25 -4.54 -4.01
CA VAL A 228 -12.83 -4.25 -2.70
C VAL A 228 -14.27 -4.77 -2.62
N LEU A 229 -15.07 -4.58 -3.68
CA LEU A 229 -16.43 -5.14 -3.78
C LEU A 229 -16.43 -6.68 -3.78
N LEU A 230 -15.47 -7.31 -4.49
CA LEU A 230 -15.29 -8.77 -4.47
C LEU A 230 -14.90 -9.31 -3.10
N ALA A 231 -14.21 -8.50 -2.29
CA ALA A 231 -13.90 -8.84 -0.89
C ALA A 231 -15.10 -8.69 0.06
N GLY A 232 -16.24 -8.15 -0.42
CA GLY A 232 -17.49 -7.98 0.31
C GLY A 232 -17.61 -6.66 1.08
N PHE A 233 -16.80 -5.65 0.74
CA PHE A 233 -17.03 -4.29 1.21
C PHE A 233 -18.12 -3.62 0.38
N ALA A 234 -18.74 -2.57 0.92
CA ALA A 234 -19.76 -1.76 0.25
C ALA A 234 -19.26 -0.30 0.06
N ASP A 235 -19.94 0.41 -0.84
CA ASP A 235 -19.84 1.86 -1.03
C ASP A 235 -18.41 2.40 -1.17
N PRO A 236 -17.64 1.90 -2.16
CA PRO A 236 -16.29 2.37 -2.39
C PRO A 236 -16.24 3.86 -2.79
N ALA A 237 -15.54 4.68 -2.02
CA ALA A 237 -15.26 6.06 -2.36
C ALA A 237 -13.78 6.25 -2.67
N VAL A 238 -13.46 6.71 -3.87
CA VAL A 238 -12.09 6.86 -4.35
C VAL A 238 -11.71 8.33 -4.40
N SER A 239 -10.55 8.68 -3.84
CA SER A 239 -9.93 9.98 -4.02
C SER A 239 -8.49 9.82 -4.51
N HIS A 240 -7.99 10.82 -5.24
CA HIS A 240 -6.63 10.84 -5.75
C HIS A 240 -5.83 11.92 -5.01
N LEU A 241 -4.68 11.52 -4.50
CA LEU A 241 -3.74 12.44 -3.87
C LEU A 241 -2.41 12.39 -4.62
N HIS A 242 -1.87 13.56 -4.93
CA HIS A 242 -0.53 13.65 -5.48
C HIS A 242 0.49 13.78 -4.35
N ARG A 243 1.42 12.84 -4.30
CA ARG A 243 2.54 12.86 -3.34
C ARG A 243 3.53 13.99 -3.64
N TYR A 244 3.61 14.35 -4.89
CA TYR A 244 4.58 15.32 -5.37
C TYR A 244 3.87 16.57 -5.84
N ASP A 245 4.44 17.71 -5.56
CA ASP A 245 3.92 18.99 -5.99
C ASP A 245 4.15 19.26 -7.50
N LEU A 246 3.58 20.35 -7.98
CA LEU A 246 3.75 20.77 -9.37
C LEU A 246 5.22 20.97 -9.75
N SER A 247 6.06 21.44 -8.82
CA SER A 247 7.49 21.63 -9.09
C SER A 247 8.21 20.33 -9.36
N ASN A 248 7.88 19.26 -8.62
CA ASN A 248 8.40 17.92 -8.87
C ASN A 248 7.95 17.39 -10.25
N ALA A 249 6.68 17.62 -10.61
CA ALA A 249 6.17 17.24 -11.91
C ALA A 249 6.90 17.97 -13.05
N LEU A 250 7.13 19.27 -12.94
CA LEU A 250 7.90 20.03 -13.92
C LEU A 250 9.36 19.56 -14.02
N LEU A 251 9.98 19.21 -12.88
CA LEU A 251 11.31 18.61 -12.88
C LEU A 251 11.34 17.27 -13.61
N TRP A 252 10.33 16.42 -13.42
CA TRP A 252 10.19 15.17 -14.19
C TRP A 252 10.08 15.42 -15.69
N LEU A 253 9.24 16.38 -16.11
CA LEU A 253 9.08 16.74 -17.51
C LEU A 253 10.38 17.25 -18.13
N ARG A 254 11.17 18.02 -17.37
CA ARG A 254 12.45 18.58 -17.82
C ARG A 254 13.56 17.53 -17.85
N ASP A 255 13.76 16.81 -16.77
CA ASP A 255 14.94 15.99 -16.52
C ASP A 255 14.73 14.50 -16.87
N LYS A 256 13.48 14.08 -17.09
CA LYS A 256 13.07 12.70 -17.42
C LYS A 256 13.61 11.65 -16.45
N ARG A 257 13.82 12.05 -15.21
CA ARG A 257 14.35 11.21 -14.14
C ARG A 257 13.84 11.70 -12.79
N PRO A 258 13.83 10.82 -11.75
CA PRO A 258 13.48 11.22 -10.40
C PRO A 258 14.48 12.24 -9.85
N THR A 259 14.00 13.38 -9.40
CA THR A 259 14.82 14.47 -8.86
C THR A 259 14.70 14.63 -7.34
N GLY A 260 14.00 13.69 -6.69
CA GLY A 260 13.72 13.76 -5.26
C GLY A 260 12.50 14.64 -4.93
N LEU A 261 12.40 15.09 -3.69
CA LEU A 261 11.35 16.00 -3.27
C LEU A 261 11.55 17.37 -3.93
N GLY A 262 10.52 17.92 -4.54
CA GLY A 262 10.54 19.27 -5.11
C GLY A 262 10.89 20.33 -4.07
N THR A 263 11.39 21.49 -4.53
CA THR A 263 11.84 22.58 -3.65
C THR A 263 10.70 23.35 -2.97
N LEU A 264 9.48 23.23 -3.45
CA LEU A 264 8.30 23.82 -2.84
C LEU A 264 7.68 22.78 -1.90
N LYS A 265 7.94 22.90 -0.61
CA LYS A 265 7.28 22.12 0.44
C LYS A 265 5.81 22.54 0.55
N THR A 266 4.97 22.04 -0.32
CA THR A 266 3.54 21.97 -0.05
C THR A 266 3.30 20.57 0.54
N GLY A 267 2.97 20.51 1.82
CA GLY A 267 2.76 19.26 2.53
C GLY A 267 1.67 18.43 1.85
N GLY A 268 2.00 17.21 1.48
CA GLY A 268 1.04 16.27 0.93
C GLY A 268 1.75 15.08 0.29
N GLY A 269 1.65 13.93 0.93
CA GLY A 269 2.10 12.67 0.35
C GLY A 269 1.07 12.11 -0.62
N GLY A 270 1.48 11.57 -1.74
CA GLY A 270 0.57 11.11 -2.79
C GLY A 270 0.50 9.60 -2.92
N GLY A 271 -0.71 9.14 -2.97
CA GLY A 271 -1.20 7.82 -3.33
C GLY A 271 -2.70 7.93 -3.49
N CYS A 272 -3.34 6.90 -4.05
CA CYS A 272 -4.79 6.82 -3.99
C CYS A 272 -5.19 6.42 -2.58
N ILE A 273 -6.07 7.19 -1.93
CA ILE A 273 -6.61 6.90 -0.60
C ILE A 273 -8.11 6.67 -0.72
N PHE A 274 -8.57 5.63 -0.08
CA PHE A 274 -9.95 5.18 -0.22
C PHE A 274 -10.55 4.94 1.17
N PRO A 275 -11.58 5.70 1.61
CA PRO A 275 -12.42 5.29 2.71
C PRO A 275 -13.46 4.25 2.23
N TRP A 276 -13.60 3.14 2.96
CA TRP A 276 -14.53 2.06 2.67
C TRP A 276 -15.36 1.71 3.90
N HIS A 277 -16.62 1.35 3.69
CA HIS A 277 -17.50 0.83 4.73
C HIS A 277 -17.66 -0.70 4.57
N ALA A 278 -17.56 -1.43 5.68
CA ALA A 278 -17.76 -2.88 5.74
C ALA A 278 -19.26 -3.23 5.90
#